data_779b678a071d3aaa3d3f186a636a602e
#
_entry.id   779b678a071d3aaa3d3f186a636a602e
#
_cell.length_a   1.000
_cell.length_b   1.000
_cell.length_c   1.000
_cell.angle_alpha   90.00
_cell.angle_beta   90.00
_cell.angle_gamma   90.00
#
_symmetry.space_group_name_H-M   'P 1'
#
loop_
_entity.id
_entity.type
_entity.pdbx_description
1 polymer ?
#
loop_
_entity_poly.entity_id
_entity_poly.type
_entity_poly.pdbx_seq_one_letter_code
_entity_poly.pdbx_strand_id
1 'polypeptide(L)'
;MYKEMVQFLEDMVKQRDKDLNSDERNLLSIAYKNSISGGRSAVRTIMAYEAKEKKKENSTFLPYITEYKKQVEDELTKLCQGVLKTTDDQLLKKAEDDEAKVFYIKMKGDYNRYIAEYAEGDLKKQVSDDALKAYEEATEVAKSLPVLNPIGLGLALNFSVFYYEVINDHKKAIEIAKTAVEKADKELPNIDEDADENRDTVSIYNLLKENLDMWVSEEEGEQ
;
A
#
# COMPACT_ATOMS: atom_id res chain seq x y z
N MET A 1 10.43 11.57 -15.82
CA MET A 1 9.77 10.40 -16.43
C MET A 1 8.51 9.98 -15.67
N TYR A 2 8.53 9.43 -14.44
CA TYR A 2 7.29 8.99 -13.76
C TYR A 2 6.34 10.12 -13.36
N LYS A 3 6.81 11.30 -12.98
CA LYS A 3 5.96 12.47 -12.70
C LYS A 3 5.18 12.92 -13.94
N GLU A 4 5.81 12.90 -15.10
CA GLU A 4 5.15 13.19 -16.39
C GLU A 4 4.12 12.12 -16.74
N MET A 5 4.45 10.84 -16.52
CA MET A 5 3.53 9.73 -16.72
C MET A 5 2.27 9.87 -15.84
N VAL A 6 2.44 10.23 -14.56
CA VAL A 6 1.32 10.53 -13.66
C VAL A 6 0.46 11.65 -14.21
N GLN A 7 1.07 12.77 -14.65
CA GLN A 7 0.33 13.91 -15.19
C GLN A 7 -0.51 13.53 -16.42
N PHE A 8 0.07 12.80 -17.36
CA PHE A 8 -0.66 12.32 -18.54
C PHE A 8 -1.83 11.42 -18.20
N LEU A 9 -1.62 10.48 -17.25
CA LEU A 9 -2.68 9.56 -16.82
C LEU A 9 -3.79 10.28 -16.05
N GLU A 10 -3.46 11.24 -15.19
CA GLU A 10 -4.44 12.07 -14.50
C GLU A 10 -5.25 12.94 -15.49
N ASP A 11 -4.61 13.50 -16.50
CA ASP A 11 -5.30 14.29 -17.52
C ASP A 11 -6.21 13.40 -18.38
N MET A 12 -5.79 12.16 -18.69
CA MET A 12 -6.62 11.16 -19.34
C MET A 12 -7.85 10.81 -18.47
N VAL A 13 -7.65 10.55 -17.19
CA VAL A 13 -8.74 10.25 -16.23
C VAL A 13 -9.74 11.39 -16.16
N LYS A 14 -9.29 12.65 -16.13
CA LYS A 14 -10.19 13.83 -16.09
C LYS A 14 -11.05 13.98 -17.34
N GLN A 15 -10.49 13.63 -18.51
CA GLN A 15 -11.16 13.79 -19.81
C GLN A 15 -12.13 12.63 -20.14
N ARG A 16 -12.06 11.52 -19.42
CA ARG A 16 -12.92 10.35 -19.63
C ARG A 16 -14.14 10.38 -18.73
N ASP A 17 -15.27 9.96 -19.28
CA ASP A 17 -16.50 9.76 -18.52
C ASP A 17 -16.65 8.31 -17.99
N LYS A 18 -15.85 7.38 -18.52
CA LYS A 18 -15.87 5.95 -18.15
C LYS A 18 -14.71 5.57 -17.26
N ASP A 19 -14.87 4.45 -16.55
CA ASP A 19 -13.82 3.82 -15.76
C ASP A 19 -12.61 3.43 -16.62
N LEU A 20 -11.48 3.22 -15.96
CA LEU A 20 -10.27 2.65 -16.55
C LEU A 20 -10.46 1.13 -16.69
N ASN A 21 -9.96 0.56 -17.79
CA ASN A 21 -9.84 -0.89 -17.86
C ASN A 21 -8.69 -1.40 -16.97
N SER A 22 -8.57 -2.72 -16.82
CA SER A 22 -7.57 -3.35 -15.93
C SER A 22 -6.13 -2.91 -16.26
N ASP A 23 -5.74 -2.87 -17.53
CA ASP A 23 -4.40 -2.47 -17.95
C ASP A 23 -4.13 -1.00 -17.62
N GLU A 24 -5.10 -0.14 -17.86
CA GLU A 24 -5.00 1.29 -17.55
C GLU A 24 -4.92 1.53 -16.03
N ARG A 25 -5.70 0.79 -15.22
CA ARG A 25 -5.60 0.83 -13.75
C ARG A 25 -4.21 0.40 -13.28
N ASN A 26 -3.68 -0.68 -13.82
CA ASN A 26 -2.34 -1.17 -13.51
C ASN A 26 -1.27 -0.14 -13.90
N LEU A 27 -1.36 0.44 -15.08
CA LEU A 27 -0.43 1.47 -15.54
C LEU A 27 -0.44 2.71 -14.62
N LEU A 28 -1.62 3.17 -14.21
CA LEU A 28 -1.78 4.28 -13.26
C LEU A 28 -1.15 3.94 -11.90
N SER A 29 -1.41 2.74 -11.38
CA SER A 29 -0.82 2.26 -10.12
C SER A 29 0.70 2.22 -10.19
N ILE A 30 1.27 1.70 -11.28
CA ILE A 30 2.72 1.66 -11.52
C ILE A 30 3.30 3.09 -11.56
N ALA A 31 2.64 4.00 -12.27
CA ALA A 31 3.07 5.40 -12.36
C ALA A 31 3.10 6.07 -10.99
N TYR A 32 2.03 5.95 -10.22
CA TYR A 32 1.93 6.49 -8.86
C TYR A 32 2.98 5.86 -7.92
N LYS A 33 3.08 4.52 -7.87
CA LYS A 33 4.04 3.80 -7.04
C LYS A 33 5.48 4.24 -7.34
N ASN A 34 5.85 4.33 -8.61
CA ASN A 34 7.20 4.74 -8.99
C ASN A 34 7.47 6.23 -8.74
N SER A 35 6.45 7.10 -8.81
CA SER A 35 6.61 8.53 -8.53
C SER A 35 6.98 8.82 -7.08
N ILE A 36 6.57 7.96 -6.13
CA ILE A 36 6.83 8.11 -4.70
C ILE A 36 7.96 7.23 -4.17
N SER A 37 8.38 6.20 -4.93
CA SER A 37 9.35 5.20 -4.46
C SER A 37 10.68 5.81 -4.01
N GLY A 38 11.21 6.78 -4.77
CA GLY A 38 12.44 7.50 -4.42
C GLY A 38 12.29 8.32 -3.14
N GLY A 39 11.15 8.99 -2.95
CA GLY A 39 10.83 9.76 -1.74
C GLY A 39 10.74 8.87 -0.51
N ARG A 40 10.03 7.73 -0.60
CA ARG A 40 9.94 6.75 0.50
C ARG A 40 11.31 6.20 0.90
N SER A 41 12.15 5.83 -0.08
CA SER A 41 13.51 5.35 0.19
C SER A 41 14.37 6.44 0.85
N ALA A 42 14.26 7.69 0.39
CA ALA A 42 14.98 8.82 0.96
C ALA A 42 14.56 9.07 2.42
N VAL A 43 13.26 9.13 2.72
CA VAL A 43 12.75 9.31 4.09
C VAL A 43 13.28 8.21 5.02
N ARG A 44 13.18 6.94 4.65
CA ARG A 44 13.69 5.81 5.45
C ARG A 44 15.20 5.95 5.73
N THR A 45 15.97 6.33 4.72
CA THR A 45 17.41 6.56 4.85
C THR A 45 17.72 7.72 5.81
N ILE A 46 17.01 8.86 5.65
CA ILE A 46 17.19 10.03 6.49
C ILE A 46 16.82 9.74 7.95
N MET A 47 15.71 9.01 8.18
CA MET A 47 15.29 8.58 9.53
C MET A 47 16.36 7.72 10.20
N ALA A 48 17.00 6.80 9.47
CA ALA A 48 18.08 5.98 9.99
C ALA A 48 19.33 6.82 10.36
N TYR A 49 19.66 7.83 9.57
CA TYR A 49 20.74 8.77 9.89
C TYR A 49 20.38 9.67 11.07
N GLU A 50 19.16 10.20 11.12
CA GLU A 50 18.68 11.02 12.23
C GLU A 50 18.75 10.25 13.55
N ALA A 51 18.33 8.98 13.56
CA ALA A 51 18.39 8.13 14.73
C ALA A 51 19.83 7.89 15.23
N LYS A 52 20.80 7.80 14.32
CA LYS A 52 22.24 7.69 14.67
C LYS A 52 22.77 9.00 15.24
N GLU A 53 22.41 10.14 14.63
CA GLU A 53 22.88 11.46 15.08
C GLU A 53 22.27 11.85 16.43
N LYS A 54 21.01 11.49 16.71
CA LYS A 54 20.35 11.70 18.02
C LYS A 54 21.07 10.99 19.18
N LYS A 55 21.87 9.93 18.92
CA LYS A 55 22.66 9.23 19.94
C LYS A 55 23.98 9.93 20.29
N LYS A 56 24.38 10.96 19.56
CA LYS A 56 25.62 11.70 19.80
C LYS A 56 25.32 12.91 20.71
N GLU A 57 26.12 13.12 21.75
CA GLU A 57 25.93 14.21 22.73
C GLU A 57 25.94 15.62 22.10
N ASN A 58 26.70 15.83 21.02
CA ASN A 58 26.87 17.14 20.37
C ASN A 58 26.91 17.01 18.83
N SER A 59 25.80 16.54 18.24
CA SER A 59 25.72 16.47 16.78
C SER A 59 25.46 17.82 16.15
N THR A 60 26.44 18.35 15.42
CA THR A 60 26.30 19.58 14.62
C THR A 60 25.44 19.36 13.37
N PHE A 61 25.25 18.12 12.95
CA PHE A 61 24.48 17.77 11.74
C PHE A 61 23.00 17.56 11.98
N LEU A 62 22.58 17.26 13.23
CA LEU A 62 21.20 16.92 13.55
C LEU A 62 20.17 17.97 13.08
N PRO A 63 20.38 19.29 13.27
CA PRO A 63 19.42 20.29 12.80
C PRO A 63 19.22 20.26 11.27
N TYR A 64 20.30 20.07 10.51
CA TYR A 64 20.24 20.01 9.04
C TYR A 64 19.55 18.74 8.56
N ILE A 65 19.80 17.61 9.22
CA ILE A 65 19.14 16.34 8.90
C ILE A 65 17.64 16.45 9.17
N THR A 66 17.25 17.02 10.30
CA THR A 66 15.83 17.19 10.68
C THR A 66 15.10 18.14 9.71
N GLU A 67 15.75 19.25 9.32
CA GLU A 67 15.19 20.19 8.35
C GLU A 67 15.01 19.54 6.97
N TYR A 68 16.04 18.84 6.49
CA TYR A 68 15.98 18.15 5.20
C TYR A 68 14.95 17.00 5.20
N LYS A 69 14.87 16.23 6.31
CA LYS A 69 13.83 15.21 6.52
C LYS A 69 12.45 15.81 6.29
N LYS A 70 12.16 16.92 6.96
CA LYS A 70 10.85 17.59 6.84
C LYS A 70 10.54 18.01 5.40
N GLN A 71 11.51 18.53 4.66
CA GLN A 71 11.30 18.90 3.24
C GLN A 71 10.91 17.66 2.40
N VAL A 72 11.62 16.55 2.57
CA VAL A 72 11.34 15.32 1.82
C VAL A 72 9.98 14.71 2.23
N GLU A 73 9.63 14.74 3.52
CA GLU A 73 8.34 14.29 4.04
C GLU A 73 7.19 15.15 3.48
N ASP A 74 7.35 16.47 3.45
CA ASP A 74 6.35 17.40 2.90
C ASP A 74 6.11 17.17 1.40
N GLU A 75 7.18 16.93 0.63
CA GLU A 75 7.07 16.60 -0.80
C GLU A 75 6.37 15.27 -1.03
N LEU A 76 6.74 14.23 -0.27
CA LEU A 76 6.14 12.91 -0.36
C LEU A 76 4.67 12.94 0.04
N THR A 77 4.33 13.66 1.12
CA THR A 77 2.94 13.84 1.57
C THR A 77 2.10 14.49 0.48
N LYS A 78 2.59 15.55 -0.18
CA LYS A 78 1.87 16.21 -1.28
C LYS A 78 1.61 15.25 -2.45
N LEU A 79 2.57 14.41 -2.80
CA LEU A 79 2.39 13.42 -3.86
C LEU A 79 1.32 12.39 -3.47
N CYS A 80 1.38 11.83 -2.26
CA CYS A 80 0.39 10.88 -1.77
C CYS A 80 -1.02 11.50 -1.70
N GLN A 81 -1.14 12.73 -1.19
CA GLN A 81 -2.40 13.47 -1.13
C GLN A 81 -2.98 13.75 -2.53
N GLY A 82 -2.11 14.00 -3.52
CA GLY A 82 -2.53 14.12 -4.92
C GLY A 82 -3.20 12.83 -5.43
N VAL A 83 -2.60 11.68 -5.15
CA VAL A 83 -3.18 10.36 -5.50
C VAL A 83 -4.52 10.15 -4.80
N LEU A 84 -4.59 10.38 -3.49
CA LEU A 84 -5.82 10.25 -2.71
C LEU A 84 -6.94 11.11 -3.27
N LYS A 85 -6.63 12.37 -3.59
CA LYS A 85 -7.58 13.31 -4.17
C LYS A 85 -8.09 12.85 -5.54
N THR A 86 -7.20 12.41 -6.43
CA THR A 86 -7.61 11.91 -7.77
C THR A 86 -8.47 10.66 -7.63
N THR A 87 -8.15 9.79 -6.67
CA THR A 87 -8.93 8.58 -6.37
C THR A 87 -10.35 8.93 -5.92
N ASP A 88 -10.53 9.87 -4.99
CA ASP A 88 -11.83 10.27 -4.48
C ASP A 88 -12.64 11.09 -5.50
N ASP A 89 -12.00 12.06 -6.16
CA ASP A 89 -12.67 13.01 -7.01
C ASP A 89 -13.05 12.43 -8.39
N GLN A 90 -12.29 11.46 -8.88
CA GLN A 90 -12.40 10.97 -10.24
C GLN A 90 -12.61 9.46 -10.32
N LEU A 91 -11.69 8.65 -9.76
CA LEU A 91 -11.63 7.22 -10.03
C LEU A 91 -12.80 6.46 -9.38
N LEU A 92 -13.04 6.64 -8.10
CA LEU A 92 -14.14 5.96 -7.40
C LEU A 92 -15.52 6.32 -7.94
N LYS A 93 -15.69 7.54 -8.42
CA LYS A 93 -16.98 7.98 -9.02
C LYS A 93 -17.29 7.31 -10.35
N LYS A 94 -16.27 6.77 -11.00
CA LYS A 94 -16.36 6.12 -12.32
C LYS A 94 -16.25 4.60 -12.24
N ALA A 95 -15.99 4.05 -11.07
CA ALA A 95 -15.84 2.61 -10.86
C ALA A 95 -17.13 1.88 -11.23
N GLU A 96 -17.08 1.03 -12.27
CA GLU A 96 -18.23 0.35 -12.85
C GLU A 96 -18.51 -1.01 -12.17
N ASP A 97 -17.47 -1.67 -11.63
CA ASP A 97 -17.59 -2.97 -11.00
C ASP A 97 -16.91 -3.03 -9.61
N ASP A 98 -17.11 -4.12 -8.91
CA ASP A 98 -16.56 -4.29 -7.56
C ASP A 98 -15.04 -4.47 -7.58
N GLU A 99 -14.47 -5.03 -8.65
CA GLU A 99 -13.03 -5.16 -8.82
C GLU A 99 -12.35 -3.79 -8.90
N ALA A 100 -12.91 -2.88 -9.71
CA ALA A 100 -12.43 -1.50 -9.80
C ALA A 100 -12.57 -0.77 -8.46
N LYS A 101 -13.71 -0.93 -7.77
CA LYS A 101 -13.92 -0.33 -6.44
C LYS A 101 -12.89 -0.81 -5.44
N VAL A 102 -12.68 -2.13 -5.34
CA VAL A 102 -11.66 -2.70 -4.44
C VAL A 102 -10.28 -2.15 -4.77
N PHE A 103 -9.92 -2.10 -6.05
CA PHE A 103 -8.64 -1.55 -6.49
C PHE A 103 -8.43 -0.12 -6.02
N TYR A 104 -9.41 0.76 -6.23
CA TYR A 104 -9.29 2.18 -5.87
C TYR A 104 -9.37 2.42 -4.36
N ILE A 105 -10.23 1.69 -3.63
CA ILE A 105 -10.33 1.84 -2.17
C ILE A 105 -9.07 1.29 -1.51
N LYS A 106 -8.54 0.15 -1.98
CA LYS A 106 -7.24 -0.37 -1.55
C LYS A 106 -6.12 0.66 -1.79
N MET A 107 -6.12 1.34 -2.93
CA MET A 107 -5.14 2.39 -3.23
C MET A 107 -5.23 3.53 -2.20
N LYS A 108 -6.42 3.92 -1.73
CA LYS A 108 -6.56 4.86 -0.61
C LYS A 108 -5.90 4.35 0.67
N GLY A 109 -6.11 3.09 1.01
CA GLY A 109 -5.44 2.44 2.14
C GLY A 109 -3.92 2.51 2.00
N ASP A 110 -3.40 2.14 0.83
CA ASP A 110 -1.96 2.11 0.56
C ASP A 110 -1.31 3.49 0.70
N TYR A 111 -1.89 4.55 0.13
CA TYR A 111 -1.29 5.89 0.15
C TYR A 111 -1.41 6.57 1.52
N ASN A 112 -2.46 6.31 2.30
CA ASN A 112 -2.51 6.70 3.70
C ASN A 112 -1.47 5.94 4.54
N ARG A 113 -1.29 4.64 4.32
CA ARG A 113 -0.24 3.84 4.95
C ARG A 113 1.16 4.38 4.64
N TYR A 114 1.44 4.76 3.40
CA TYR A 114 2.75 5.33 3.05
C TYR A 114 3.05 6.65 3.79
N ILE A 115 2.04 7.48 4.04
CA ILE A 115 2.21 8.67 4.88
C ILE A 115 2.41 8.25 6.35
N ALA A 116 1.68 7.26 6.85
CA ALA A 116 1.78 6.78 8.23
C ALA A 116 3.17 6.20 8.59
N GLU A 117 3.97 5.76 7.60
CA GLU A 117 5.31 5.23 7.81
C GLU A 117 6.27 6.25 8.44
N TYR A 118 6.07 7.55 8.19
CA TYR A 118 6.94 8.63 8.67
C TYR A 118 6.22 9.71 9.45
N ALA A 119 4.90 9.80 9.33
CA ALA A 119 4.12 10.81 10.03
C ALA A 119 4.17 10.63 11.55
N GLU A 120 4.07 11.74 12.26
CA GLU A 120 4.08 11.80 13.72
C GLU A 120 2.82 12.54 14.23
N GLY A 121 2.49 12.37 15.51
CA GLY A 121 1.40 13.09 16.18
C GLY A 121 0.02 12.88 15.55
N ASP A 122 -0.73 13.98 15.43
CA ASP A 122 -2.12 13.97 14.95
C ASP A 122 -2.23 13.50 13.48
N LEU A 123 -1.25 13.86 12.65
CA LEU A 123 -1.22 13.40 11.26
C LEU A 123 -1.11 11.89 11.17
N LYS A 124 -0.21 11.27 11.96
CA LYS A 124 -0.06 9.81 11.98
C LYS A 124 -1.37 9.13 12.35
N LYS A 125 -2.03 9.63 13.41
CA LYS A 125 -3.30 9.09 13.84
C LYS A 125 -4.35 9.19 12.74
N GLN A 126 -4.52 10.37 12.15
CA GLN A 126 -5.50 10.61 11.08
C GLN A 126 -5.30 9.67 9.89
N VAL A 127 -4.08 9.62 9.32
CA VAL A 127 -3.82 8.80 8.13
C VAL A 127 -3.88 7.29 8.45
N SER A 128 -3.56 6.88 9.68
CA SER A 128 -3.74 5.49 10.11
C SER A 128 -5.22 5.12 10.22
N ASP A 129 -6.05 5.99 10.80
CA ASP A 129 -7.51 5.79 10.88
C ASP A 129 -8.14 5.77 9.47
N ASP A 130 -7.67 6.63 8.57
CA ASP A 130 -8.16 6.69 7.18
C ASP A 130 -7.70 5.46 6.37
N ALA A 131 -6.48 4.96 6.59
CA ALA A 131 -6.00 3.72 5.99
C ALA A 131 -6.82 2.52 6.48
N LEU A 132 -7.05 2.42 7.79
CA LEU A 132 -7.85 1.35 8.37
C LEU A 132 -9.25 1.29 7.77
N LYS A 133 -9.96 2.42 7.74
CA LYS A 133 -11.30 2.50 7.14
C LYS A 133 -11.31 2.08 5.67
N ALA A 134 -10.31 2.53 4.90
CA ALA A 134 -10.22 2.17 3.49
C ALA A 134 -9.97 0.67 3.30
N TYR A 135 -9.07 0.06 4.08
CA TYR A 135 -8.83 -1.38 3.99
C TYR A 135 -10.03 -2.21 4.45
N GLU A 136 -10.75 -1.79 5.49
CA GLU A 136 -11.99 -2.44 5.93
C GLU A 136 -13.07 -2.36 4.86
N GLU A 137 -13.31 -1.17 4.30
CA GLU A 137 -14.27 -0.96 3.21
C GLU A 137 -13.93 -1.81 1.98
N ALA A 138 -12.66 -1.80 1.55
CA ALA A 138 -12.19 -2.62 0.44
C ALA A 138 -12.41 -4.12 0.72
N THR A 139 -12.19 -4.57 1.96
CA THR A 139 -12.39 -5.96 2.37
C THR A 139 -13.85 -6.38 2.28
N GLU A 140 -14.79 -5.51 2.65
CA GLU A 140 -16.23 -5.79 2.51
C GLU A 140 -16.63 -5.94 1.04
N VAL A 141 -16.19 -5.04 0.17
CA VAL A 141 -16.48 -5.12 -1.27
C VAL A 141 -15.80 -6.36 -1.89
N ALA A 142 -14.58 -6.68 -1.47
CA ALA A 142 -13.82 -7.81 -1.99
C ALA A 142 -14.46 -9.19 -1.71
N LYS A 143 -15.45 -9.27 -0.83
CA LYS A 143 -16.21 -10.54 -0.60
C LYS A 143 -16.95 -11.03 -1.85
N SER A 144 -17.24 -10.14 -2.79
CA SER A 144 -17.86 -10.49 -4.08
C SER A 144 -16.86 -11.03 -5.11
N LEU A 145 -15.56 -10.84 -4.89
CA LEU A 145 -14.52 -11.28 -5.82
C LEU A 145 -14.18 -12.76 -5.64
N PRO A 146 -13.72 -13.42 -6.71
CA PRO A 146 -13.14 -14.76 -6.61
C PRO A 146 -11.99 -14.81 -5.60
N VAL A 147 -11.84 -15.94 -4.90
CA VAL A 147 -10.80 -16.10 -3.86
C VAL A 147 -9.39 -15.86 -4.39
N LEU A 148 -9.12 -16.30 -5.62
CA LEU A 148 -7.82 -16.15 -6.29
C LEU A 148 -7.70 -14.84 -7.09
N ASN A 149 -8.64 -13.91 -6.94
CA ASN A 149 -8.52 -12.62 -7.60
C ASN A 149 -7.28 -11.87 -7.08
N PRO A 150 -6.34 -11.44 -7.95
CA PRO A 150 -5.06 -10.84 -7.53
C PRO A 150 -5.25 -9.51 -6.78
N ILE A 151 -6.32 -8.76 -7.06
CA ILE A 151 -6.63 -7.52 -6.34
C ILE A 151 -7.09 -7.84 -4.91
N GLY A 152 -7.92 -8.88 -4.73
CA GLY A 152 -8.35 -9.34 -3.42
C GLY A 152 -7.20 -9.89 -2.57
N LEU A 153 -6.32 -10.69 -3.17
CA LEU A 153 -5.11 -11.19 -2.49
C LEU A 153 -4.14 -10.05 -2.16
N GLY A 154 -3.95 -9.11 -3.08
CA GLY A 154 -3.12 -7.92 -2.85
C GLY A 154 -3.68 -6.98 -1.78
N LEU A 155 -5.02 -6.95 -1.62
CA LEU A 155 -5.65 -6.25 -0.50
C LEU A 155 -5.31 -6.93 0.82
N ALA A 156 -5.45 -8.24 0.94
CA ALA A 156 -5.12 -8.99 2.15
C ALA A 156 -3.64 -8.84 2.51
N LEU A 157 -2.74 -8.90 1.52
CA LEU A 157 -1.32 -8.65 1.70
C LEU A 157 -1.04 -7.27 2.29
N ASN A 158 -1.55 -6.21 1.68
CA ASN A 158 -1.26 -4.84 2.12
C ASN A 158 -1.94 -4.51 3.45
N PHE A 159 -3.12 -5.05 3.70
CA PHE A 159 -3.83 -4.87 4.97
C PHE A 159 -3.12 -5.58 6.14
N SER A 160 -2.61 -6.80 5.91
CA SER A 160 -1.81 -7.49 6.92
C SER A 160 -0.50 -6.75 7.22
N VAL A 161 0.20 -6.25 6.19
CA VAL A 161 1.38 -5.39 6.36
C VAL A 161 1.06 -4.10 7.11
N PHE A 162 -0.09 -3.48 6.87
CA PHE A 162 -0.53 -2.30 7.61
C PHE A 162 -0.70 -2.58 9.11
N TYR A 163 -1.34 -3.70 9.46
CA TYR A 163 -1.45 -4.09 10.87
C TYR A 163 -0.09 -4.38 11.49
N TYR A 164 0.81 -5.03 10.76
CA TYR A 164 2.14 -5.38 11.24
C TYR A 164 3.02 -4.15 11.45
N GLU A 165 3.18 -3.30 10.40
CA GLU A 165 4.17 -2.21 10.38
C GLU A 165 3.66 -0.90 11.00
N VAL A 166 2.35 -0.60 10.88
CA VAL A 166 1.79 0.71 11.27
C VAL A 166 1.02 0.65 12.57
N ILE A 167 0.11 -0.32 12.70
CA ILE A 167 -0.70 -0.49 13.92
C ILE A 167 0.09 -1.25 15.00
N ASN A 168 1.08 -2.04 14.60
CA ASN A 168 1.88 -2.90 15.48
C ASN A 168 1.02 -3.96 16.20
N ASP A 169 -0.05 -4.43 15.53
CA ASP A 169 -0.88 -5.56 15.97
C ASP A 169 -0.51 -6.79 15.13
N HIS A 170 0.55 -7.49 15.57
CA HIS A 170 1.11 -8.63 14.87
C HIS A 170 0.12 -9.79 14.80
N LYS A 171 -0.69 -9.99 15.85
CA LYS A 171 -1.70 -11.06 15.87
C LYS A 171 -2.76 -10.86 14.80
N LYS A 172 -3.23 -9.62 14.64
CA LYS A 172 -4.20 -9.29 13.60
C LYS A 172 -3.62 -9.40 12.20
N ALA A 173 -2.36 -9.01 12.02
CA ALA A 173 -1.63 -9.18 10.76
C ALA A 173 -1.56 -10.66 10.34
N ILE A 174 -1.16 -11.54 11.28
CA ILE A 174 -1.09 -12.99 11.07
C ILE A 174 -2.48 -13.57 10.76
N GLU A 175 -3.52 -13.16 11.50
CA GLU A 175 -4.90 -13.61 11.26
C GLU A 175 -5.38 -13.32 9.84
N ILE A 176 -5.15 -12.10 9.36
CA ILE A 176 -5.54 -11.68 8.01
C ILE A 176 -4.79 -12.47 6.95
N ALA A 177 -3.45 -12.53 7.06
CA ALA A 177 -2.62 -13.27 6.10
C ALA A 177 -2.97 -14.76 6.08
N LYS A 178 -3.09 -15.39 7.24
CA LYS A 178 -3.48 -16.80 7.40
C LYS A 178 -4.84 -17.10 6.77
N THR A 179 -5.83 -16.24 7.03
CA THR A 179 -7.18 -16.42 6.47
C THR A 179 -7.15 -16.36 4.93
N ALA A 180 -6.35 -15.46 4.35
CA ALA A 180 -6.24 -15.33 2.91
C ALA A 180 -5.50 -16.54 2.29
N VAL A 181 -4.39 -16.96 2.90
CA VAL A 181 -3.62 -18.15 2.47
C VAL A 181 -4.47 -19.41 2.55
N GLU A 182 -5.15 -19.68 3.66
CA GLU A 182 -5.99 -20.87 3.83
C GLU A 182 -7.16 -20.95 2.83
N LYS A 183 -7.68 -19.82 2.39
CA LYS A 183 -8.69 -19.78 1.33
C LYS A 183 -8.06 -20.05 -0.04
N ALA A 184 -6.93 -19.42 -0.34
CA ALA A 184 -6.23 -19.58 -1.60
C ALA A 184 -5.72 -21.02 -1.78
N ASP A 185 -5.19 -21.67 -0.74
CA ASP A 185 -4.71 -23.05 -0.75
C ASP A 185 -5.77 -24.05 -1.25
N LYS A 186 -7.04 -23.78 -1.03
CA LYS A 186 -8.15 -24.66 -1.47
C LYS A 186 -8.45 -24.52 -2.96
N GLU A 187 -8.17 -23.35 -3.53
CA GLU A 187 -8.52 -23.03 -4.91
C GLU A 187 -7.31 -23.11 -5.86
N LEU A 188 -6.09 -22.92 -5.35
CA LEU A 188 -4.85 -23.00 -6.14
C LEU A 188 -4.71 -24.28 -6.97
N PRO A 189 -5.05 -25.49 -6.44
CA PRO A 189 -4.96 -26.73 -7.22
C PRO A 189 -5.88 -26.75 -8.45
N ASN A 190 -6.82 -25.84 -8.55
CA ASN A 190 -7.80 -25.75 -9.64
C ASN A 190 -7.33 -24.87 -10.80
N ILE A 191 -6.18 -24.19 -10.68
CA ILE A 191 -5.63 -23.33 -11.73
C ILE A 191 -4.27 -23.85 -12.20
N ASP A 192 -3.89 -23.47 -13.41
CA ASP A 192 -2.54 -23.68 -13.94
C ASP A 192 -1.64 -22.55 -13.43
N GLU A 193 -0.77 -22.85 -12.45
CA GLU A 193 0.12 -21.86 -11.83
C GLU A 193 1.17 -21.29 -12.81
N ASP A 194 1.50 -22.02 -13.87
CA ASP A 194 2.47 -21.59 -14.88
C ASP A 194 1.84 -20.73 -15.99
N ALA A 195 0.51 -20.64 -16.05
CA ALA A 195 -0.18 -19.82 -17.02
C ALA A 195 0.07 -18.31 -16.77
N ASP A 196 0.32 -17.57 -17.85
CA ASP A 196 0.58 -16.12 -17.77
C ASP A 196 -0.55 -15.34 -17.08
N GLU A 197 -1.79 -15.77 -17.26
CA GLU A 197 -2.98 -15.15 -16.64
C GLU A 197 -3.02 -15.30 -15.10
N ASN A 198 -2.37 -16.32 -14.55
CA ASN A 198 -2.33 -16.61 -13.11
C ASN A 198 -1.05 -16.10 -12.43
N ARG A 199 -0.11 -15.52 -13.18
CA ARG A 199 1.19 -15.08 -12.66
C ARG A 199 1.08 -14.08 -11.50
N ASP A 200 0.19 -13.10 -11.61
CA ASP A 200 0.00 -12.09 -10.55
C ASP A 200 -0.59 -12.75 -9.29
N THR A 201 -1.57 -13.62 -9.45
CA THR A 201 -2.19 -14.40 -8.36
C THR A 201 -1.14 -15.20 -7.59
N VAL A 202 -0.34 -16.01 -8.30
CA VAL A 202 0.70 -16.85 -7.71
C VAL A 202 1.78 -16.01 -7.02
N SER A 203 2.20 -14.91 -7.65
CA SER A 203 3.20 -14.00 -7.08
C SER A 203 2.72 -13.37 -5.77
N ILE A 204 1.49 -12.88 -5.72
CA ILE A 204 0.92 -12.24 -4.53
C ILE A 204 0.66 -13.27 -3.43
N TYR A 205 0.17 -14.46 -3.78
CA TYR A 205 0.00 -15.55 -2.83
C TYR A 205 1.33 -15.94 -2.18
N ASN A 206 2.39 -16.10 -2.95
CA ASN A 206 3.72 -16.42 -2.42
C ASN A 206 4.23 -15.34 -1.44
N LEU A 207 4.05 -14.06 -1.78
CA LEU A 207 4.40 -12.96 -0.86
C LEU A 207 3.59 -12.99 0.44
N LEU A 208 2.28 -13.29 0.37
CA LEU A 208 1.43 -13.47 1.55
C LEU A 208 1.94 -14.59 2.44
N LYS A 209 2.30 -15.72 1.84
CA LYS A 209 2.80 -16.90 2.55
C LYS A 209 4.15 -16.65 3.19
N GLU A 210 5.08 -16.03 2.45
CA GLU A 210 6.39 -15.64 2.98
C GLU A 210 6.28 -14.71 4.19
N ASN A 211 5.39 -13.69 4.12
CA ASN A 211 5.14 -12.80 5.26
C ASN A 211 4.56 -13.58 6.44
N LEU A 212 3.57 -14.43 6.19
CA LEU A 212 2.94 -15.24 7.24
C LEU A 212 3.96 -16.13 7.96
N ASP A 213 4.78 -16.87 7.20
CA ASP A 213 5.79 -17.77 7.75
C ASP A 213 6.84 -17.01 8.57
N MET A 214 7.27 -15.84 8.09
CA MET A 214 8.19 -14.96 8.80
C MET A 214 7.58 -14.46 10.13
N TRP A 215 6.37 -13.92 10.11
CA TRP A 215 5.73 -13.36 11.30
C TRP A 215 5.40 -14.42 12.35
N VAL A 216 4.97 -15.61 11.94
CA VAL A 216 4.74 -16.73 12.87
C VAL A 216 6.04 -17.15 13.54
N SER A 217 7.15 -17.25 12.76
CA SER A 217 8.46 -17.61 13.31
C SER A 217 8.99 -16.57 14.31
N GLU A 218 8.73 -15.27 14.06
CA GLU A 218 9.10 -14.19 14.99
C GLU A 218 8.30 -14.27 16.30
N GLU A 219 6.97 -14.49 16.24
CA GLU A 219 6.14 -14.67 17.46
C GLU A 219 6.56 -15.91 18.29
N GLU A 220 6.92 -17.02 17.64
CA GLU A 220 7.39 -18.21 18.31
C GLU A 220 8.78 -18.06 18.93
N GLY A 221 9.65 -17.23 18.35
CA GLY A 221 11.00 -16.94 18.84
C GLY A 221 11.05 -15.95 20.00
N GLU A 222 9.97 -15.16 20.22
CA GLU A 222 9.83 -14.22 21.35
C GLU A 222 9.21 -14.86 22.61
N GLN A 223 8.74 -16.12 22.55
CA GLN A 223 8.20 -16.89 23.68
C GLN A 223 9.29 -17.77 24.32
#